data_b2cd001ca2f2f88803173c71d52712a5
#
_entry.id   b2cd001ca2f2f88803173c71d52712a5
#
_cell.length_a   1.000
_cell.length_b   1.000
_cell.length_c   1.000
_cell.angle_alpha   90.00
_cell.angle_beta   90.00
_cell.angle_gamma   90.00
#
_symmetry.space_group_name_H-M   'P 1'
#
loop_
_entity.id
_entity.type
_entity.pdbx_description
1 polymer ?
#
loop_
_entity_poly.entity_id
_entity_poly.type
_entity_poly.pdbx_seq_one_letter_code
_entity_poly.pdbx_strand_id
1 'polypeptide(L)'
;MFQILIADDEPNIREGLKQFITGNCPQWQVVGAARDGREAVEMAEQFLPDCIMTDITMPHMNGLEFLEKVREELPDTRLLILSGYDDF
;
A
#
# COMPACT_ATOMS: atom_id res chain seq x y z
N MET A 1 -7.33 2.01 -16.20
CA MET A 1 -7.68 1.35 -14.95
C MET A 1 -6.80 1.88 -13.84
N PHE A 2 -7.39 2.15 -12.69
CA PHE A 2 -6.66 2.72 -11.56
C PHE A 2 -5.86 1.61 -10.86
N GLN A 3 -4.56 1.76 -10.80
CA GLN A 3 -3.68 0.73 -10.25
C GLN A 3 -3.38 1.02 -8.79
N ILE A 4 -3.56 0.03 -7.93
CA ILE A 4 -3.35 0.18 -6.51
C ILE A 4 -2.43 -0.91 -5.98
N LEU A 5 -1.50 -0.51 -5.12
CA LEU A 5 -0.62 -1.41 -4.41
C LEU A 5 -1.05 -1.44 -2.96
N ILE A 6 -1.18 -2.64 -2.40
CA ILE A 6 -1.55 -2.81 -0.99
C ILE A 6 -0.31 -3.20 -0.21
N ALA A 7 -0.13 -2.60 0.96
CA ALA A 7 0.97 -2.95 1.85
C ALA A 7 0.45 -3.12 3.27
N ASP A 8 0.60 -4.30 3.82
CA ASP A 8 0.17 -4.61 5.18
C ASP A 8 0.92 -5.85 5.64
N ASP A 9 1.40 -5.84 6.87
CA ASP A 9 2.15 -6.98 7.40
C ASP A 9 1.25 -8.13 7.88
N GLU A 10 -0.04 -7.87 8.00
CA GLU A 10 -0.99 -8.88 8.43
C GLU A 10 -1.59 -9.59 7.20
N PRO A 11 -1.30 -10.88 7.00
CA PRO A 11 -1.74 -11.57 5.79
C PRO A 11 -3.25 -11.58 5.57
N ASN A 12 -4.01 -11.70 6.64
CA ASN A 12 -5.47 -11.74 6.53
C ASN A 12 -6.03 -10.39 6.09
N ILE A 13 -5.46 -9.31 6.60
CA ILE A 13 -5.91 -7.97 6.21
C ILE A 13 -5.49 -7.69 4.78
N ARG A 14 -4.26 -8.01 4.44
CA ARG A 14 -3.73 -7.82 3.09
C ARG A 14 -4.59 -8.55 2.06
N GLU A 15 -4.88 -9.82 2.32
CA GLU A 15 -5.68 -10.62 1.42
C GLU A 15 -7.13 -10.17 1.38
N GLY A 16 -7.67 -9.79 2.53
CA GLY A 16 -9.03 -9.25 2.62
C GLY A 16 -9.21 -7.97 1.82
N LEU A 17 -8.25 -7.05 1.92
CA LEU A 17 -8.30 -5.81 1.15
C LEU A 17 -8.22 -6.09 -0.34
N LYS A 18 -7.34 -7.00 -0.74
CA LYS A 18 -7.20 -7.37 -2.12
C LYS A 18 -8.51 -7.93 -2.69
N GLN A 19 -9.13 -8.83 -1.95
CA GLN A 19 -10.40 -9.42 -2.38
C GLN A 19 -11.52 -8.41 -2.41
N PHE A 20 -11.57 -7.54 -1.41
CA PHE A 20 -12.59 -6.51 -1.36
C PHE A 20 -12.51 -5.57 -2.55
N ILE A 21 -11.32 -5.10 -2.85
CA ILE A 21 -11.12 -4.17 -3.97
C ILE A 21 -11.43 -4.86 -5.28
N THR A 22 -10.94 -6.08 -5.47
CA THR A 22 -11.17 -6.84 -6.68
C THR A 22 -12.66 -7.09 -6.90
N GLY A 23 -13.40 -7.38 -5.83
CA GLY A 23 -14.82 -7.69 -5.93
C GLY A 23 -15.75 -6.50 -5.98
N ASN A 24 -15.33 -5.34 -5.48
CA ASN A 24 -16.22 -4.20 -5.31
C ASN A 24 -15.82 -2.94 -6.07
N CYS A 25 -14.61 -2.89 -6.58
CA CYS A 25 -14.09 -1.71 -7.26
C CYS A 25 -13.63 -2.09 -8.67
N PRO A 26 -14.56 -2.22 -9.61
CA PRO A 26 -14.23 -2.77 -10.93
C PRO A 26 -13.25 -1.93 -11.75
N GLN A 27 -13.10 -0.64 -11.41
CA GLN A 27 -12.16 0.21 -12.12
C GLN A 27 -10.79 0.24 -11.49
N TRP A 28 -10.61 -0.48 -10.38
CA TRP A 28 -9.35 -0.55 -9.66
C TRP A 28 -8.72 -1.90 -9.89
N GLN A 29 -7.40 -1.88 -10.11
CA GLN A 29 -6.64 -3.11 -10.30
C GLN A 29 -5.57 -3.18 -9.21
N VAL A 30 -5.60 -4.26 -8.43
CA VAL A 30 -4.56 -4.51 -7.42
C VAL A 30 -3.35 -5.09 -8.16
N VAL A 31 -2.29 -4.30 -8.26
CA VAL A 31 -1.10 -4.72 -9.00
C VAL A 31 -0.10 -5.47 -8.14
N GLY A 32 -0.24 -5.38 -6.84
CA GLY A 32 0.64 -6.11 -5.94
C GLY A 32 0.19 -5.98 -4.51
N ALA A 33 0.71 -6.85 -3.66
CA ALA A 33 0.43 -6.85 -2.23
C ALA A 33 1.72 -7.10 -1.49
N ALA A 34 2.22 -6.09 -0.80
CA ALA A 34 3.48 -6.16 -0.08
C ALA A 34 3.24 -6.46 1.38
N ARG A 35 4.15 -7.19 1.99
CA ARG A 35 4.05 -7.58 3.39
C ARG A 35 4.81 -6.65 4.34
N ASP A 36 5.64 -5.77 3.80
CA ASP A 36 6.36 -4.79 4.61
C ASP A 36 6.73 -3.59 3.75
N GLY A 37 7.31 -2.57 4.39
CA GLY A 37 7.63 -1.34 3.70
C GLY A 37 8.70 -1.49 2.63
N ARG A 38 9.68 -2.35 2.86
CA ARG A 38 10.73 -2.58 1.88
C ARG A 38 10.16 -3.18 0.60
N GLU A 39 9.36 -4.21 0.75
CA GLU A 39 8.73 -4.86 -0.40
C GLU A 39 7.79 -3.90 -1.12
N ALA A 40 7.10 -3.06 -0.35
CA ALA A 40 6.19 -2.06 -0.92
C ALA A 40 6.95 -1.06 -1.81
N VAL A 41 8.10 -0.58 -1.34
CA VAL A 41 8.91 0.34 -2.14
C VAL A 41 9.41 -0.34 -3.41
N GLU A 42 9.90 -1.57 -3.31
CA GLU A 42 10.37 -2.30 -4.46
C GLU A 42 9.26 -2.51 -5.49
N MET A 43 8.09 -2.92 -5.03
CA MET A 43 6.95 -3.11 -5.92
C MET A 43 6.48 -1.79 -6.53
N ALA A 44 6.47 -0.72 -5.74
CA ALA A 44 6.05 0.58 -6.24
C ALA A 44 6.98 1.10 -7.32
N GLU A 45 8.27 0.86 -7.18
CA GLU A 45 9.23 1.26 -8.19
C GLU A 45 9.05 0.45 -9.48
N GLN A 46 8.65 -0.80 -9.33
CA GLN A 46 8.44 -1.68 -10.48
C GLN A 46 7.13 -1.38 -11.21
N PHE A 47 6.05 -1.23 -10.46
CA PHE A 47 4.71 -1.11 -11.05
C PHE A 47 4.23 0.33 -11.24
N LEU A 48 4.82 1.28 -10.56
CA LEU A 48 4.43 2.69 -10.63
C LEU A 48 2.92 2.87 -10.47
N PRO A 49 2.36 2.41 -9.33
CA PRO A 49 0.91 2.44 -9.15
C PRO A 49 0.37 3.85 -8.99
N ASP A 50 -0.92 4.01 -9.20
CA ASP A 50 -1.58 5.29 -8.97
C ASP A 50 -1.71 5.58 -7.48
N CYS A 51 -1.84 4.54 -6.68
CA CYS A 51 -2.04 4.67 -5.24
C CYS A 51 -1.40 3.52 -4.49
N ILE A 52 -0.87 3.83 -3.31
CA ILE A 52 -0.40 2.82 -2.37
C ILE A 52 -1.26 2.92 -1.13
N MET A 53 -1.90 1.81 -0.77
CA MET A 53 -2.69 1.71 0.45
C MET A 53 -1.86 0.94 1.47
N THR A 54 -1.46 1.60 2.55
CA THR A 54 -0.52 1.01 3.49
C THR A 54 -0.96 1.17 4.94
N ASP A 55 -0.58 0.19 5.77
CA ASP A 55 -0.65 0.32 7.22
C ASP A 55 0.52 1.20 7.66
N ILE A 56 0.30 1.99 8.69
CA ILE A 56 1.33 2.89 9.20
C ILE A 56 2.41 2.14 9.96
N THR A 57 2.09 0.97 10.49
CA THR A 57 3.00 0.19 11.33
C THR A 57 3.39 -1.10 10.64
N MET A 58 4.58 -1.13 10.06
CA MET A 58 5.09 -2.33 9.40
C MET A 58 6.54 -2.59 9.83
N PRO A 59 6.95 -3.87 9.86
CA PRO A 59 8.34 -4.19 10.15
C PRO A 59 9.27 -3.66 9.05
N HIS A 60 10.52 -3.44 9.39
CA HIS A 60 11.61 -3.02 8.50
C HIS A 60 11.53 -1.59 7.99
N MET A 61 10.41 -0.92 8.15
CA MET A 61 10.30 0.47 7.74
C MET A 61 9.08 1.08 8.42
N ASN A 62 9.26 2.15 9.19
CA ASN A 62 8.13 2.80 9.83
C ASN A 62 7.37 3.67 8.81
N GLY A 63 6.16 4.07 9.18
CA GLY A 63 5.29 4.80 8.27
C GLY A 63 5.87 6.10 7.76
N LEU A 64 6.60 6.81 8.61
CA LEU A 64 7.20 8.08 8.20
C LEU A 64 8.31 7.89 7.18
N GLU A 65 9.18 6.90 7.41
CA GLU A 65 10.24 6.59 6.47
C GLU A 65 9.67 6.17 5.12
N PHE A 66 8.63 5.36 5.16
CA PHE A 66 7.96 4.91 3.95
C PHE A 66 7.35 6.09 3.19
N LEU A 67 6.69 6.99 3.90
CA LEU A 67 6.08 8.17 3.30
C LEU A 67 7.13 9.05 2.63
N GLU A 68 8.24 9.29 3.31
CA GLU A 68 9.32 10.11 2.75
C GLU A 68 9.90 9.49 1.49
N LYS A 69 10.10 8.18 1.52
CA LYS A 69 10.66 7.45 0.38
C LYS A 69 9.76 7.53 -0.83
N VAL A 70 8.47 7.34 -0.61
CA VAL A 70 7.50 7.39 -1.70
C VAL A 70 7.42 8.80 -2.29
N ARG A 71 7.40 9.82 -1.45
CA ARG A 71 7.35 11.20 -1.93
C ARG A 71 8.58 11.57 -2.73
N GLU A 72 9.73 11.06 -2.32
CA GLU A 72 10.99 11.36 -2.97
C GLU A 72 11.12 10.67 -4.33
N GLU A 73 10.78 9.39 -4.37
CA GLU A 73 10.98 8.56 -5.56
C GLU A 73 9.76 8.47 -6.48
N LEU A 74 8.57 8.64 -5.91
CA LEU A 74 7.33 8.46 -6.65
C LEU A 74 6.37 9.62 -6.35
N PRO A 75 6.72 10.83 -6.77
CA PRO A 75 5.93 12.01 -6.40
C PRO A 75 4.50 12.02 -6.93
N ASP A 76 4.23 11.28 -7.99
CA ASP A 76 2.89 11.22 -8.57
C ASP A 76 2.01 10.14 -7.99
N THR A 77 2.57 9.27 -7.15
CA THR A 77 1.80 8.19 -6.52
C THR A 77 1.13 8.72 -5.26
N ARG A 78 -0.17 8.47 -5.15
CA ARG A 78 -0.93 8.86 -3.97
C ARG A 78 -0.74 7.83 -2.87
N LEU A 79 -0.74 8.32 -1.64
CA LEU A 79 -0.55 7.45 -0.50
C LEU A 79 -1.77 7.51 0.40
N LEU A 80 -2.36 6.35 0.64
CA LEU A 80 -3.50 6.22 1.54
C LEU A 80 -3.07 5.39 2.73
N ILE A 81 -3.10 6.00 3.91
CA ILE A 81 -2.65 5.34 5.13
C ILE A 81 -3.86 4.81 5.89
N LEU A 82 -3.80 3.52 6.22
CA LEU A 82 -4.82 2.89 7.02
C LEU A 82 -4.34 2.87 8.46
N SER A 83 -5.16 3.37 9.36
CA SER A 83 -4.89 3.28 10.78
C SER A 83 -5.61 2.05 11.30
N GLY A 84 -4.86 1.10 11.83
CA GLY A 84 -5.44 -0.10 12.41
C GLY A 84 -5.97 0.12 13.80
N TYR A 85 -5.80 1.31 14.33
CA TYR A 85 -6.20 1.64 15.68
C TYR A 85 -7.19 2.77 15.71
N ASP A 86 -8.03 2.73 16.67
CA ASP A 86 -9.04 3.74 16.90
C ASP A 86 -8.91 4.34 18.30
N ASP A 87 -7.71 4.44 18.75
CA ASP A 87 -7.38 4.98 20.07
C ASP A 87 -7.15 6.48 20.04
N PHE A 88 -7.61 7.11 19.02
CA PHE A 88 -7.55 8.55 18.89
C PHE A 88 -8.87 9.22 19.21
#